data_e1359aa9653c023511727a98294cafa8
#
_entry.id   e1359aa9653c023511727a98294cafa8
#
_cell.length_a   1.000
_cell.length_b   1.000
_cell.length_c   1.000
_cell.angle_alpha   90.00
_cell.angle_beta   90.00
_cell.angle_gamma   90.00
#
_symmetry.space_group_name_H-M   'P 1'
#
loop_
_entity.id
_entity.type
_entity.pdbx_description
1 polymer ?
#
loop_
_entity_poly.entity_id
_entity_poly.type
_entity_poly.pdbx_seq_one_letter_code
_entity_poly.pdbx_strand_id
1 'polypeptide(L)'
;MGVFTNLFQDEINFIEEKYKIKILEIKNIDNGILNSNFCVITKNKKYILRIYEANRTLDEEKQELILLDKIASFIPVSIAIKNVDNEYISVFNNKRFALFEYINGNVVSEIDTHIIREIAMKLGKFHSFSKDFSFEEYDRKTRIDFDFYYNEIKNARIDFKFKNELLNLADEISKYDFSALPSGIIHGIFSQIMFY
;
A
#
# COMPACT_ATOMS: atom_id res chain seq x y z
N MET A 1 -5.62 -5.84 -12.99
CA MET A 1 -6.34 -7.05 -12.55
C MET A 1 -5.53 -7.67 -11.45
N GLY A 2 -6.05 -7.69 -10.22
CA GLY A 2 -5.41 -8.43 -9.14
C GLY A 2 -5.44 -9.92 -9.46
N VAL A 3 -4.37 -10.62 -9.16
CA VAL A 3 -4.38 -12.08 -9.18
C VAL A 3 -5.12 -12.51 -7.93
N PHE A 4 -6.28 -13.16 -8.09
CA PHE A 4 -7.06 -13.61 -6.94
C PHE A 4 -6.57 -14.99 -6.51
N THR A 5 -5.93 -15.04 -5.38
CA THR A 5 -5.54 -16.30 -4.75
C THR A 5 -6.69 -16.84 -3.91
N ASN A 6 -7.04 -18.10 -4.11
CA ASN A 6 -8.00 -18.80 -3.26
C ASN A 6 -7.33 -19.19 -1.93
N LEU A 7 -8.11 -19.14 -0.86
CA LEU A 7 -7.72 -19.67 0.45
C LEU A 7 -8.17 -21.13 0.58
N PHE A 8 -7.24 -21.98 0.99
CA PHE A 8 -7.51 -23.37 1.29
C PHE A 8 -7.72 -23.58 2.81
N GLN A 9 -8.30 -24.71 3.19
CA GLN A 9 -8.66 -24.97 4.58
C GLN A 9 -7.46 -25.00 5.53
N ASP A 10 -6.31 -25.48 5.07
CA ASP A 10 -5.06 -25.50 5.84
C ASP A 10 -4.53 -24.09 6.12
N GLU A 11 -4.67 -23.17 5.15
CA GLU A 11 -4.32 -21.75 5.31
C GLU A 11 -5.27 -21.04 6.28
N ILE A 12 -6.56 -21.35 6.21
CA ILE A 12 -7.57 -20.83 7.15
C ILE A 12 -7.23 -21.29 8.57
N ASN A 13 -6.93 -22.56 8.77
CA ASN A 13 -6.55 -23.12 10.06
C ASN A 13 -5.26 -22.46 10.60
N PHE A 14 -4.27 -22.24 9.73
CA PHE A 14 -3.05 -21.53 10.07
C PHE A 14 -3.32 -20.09 10.54
N ILE A 15 -4.19 -19.36 9.84
CA ILE A 15 -4.56 -17.98 10.19
C ILE A 15 -5.29 -17.96 11.55
N GLU A 16 -6.24 -18.89 11.78
CA GLU A 16 -6.93 -19.02 13.05
C GLU A 16 -5.96 -19.23 14.21
N GLU A 17 -4.97 -20.09 14.02
CA GLU A 17 -3.94 -20.38 15.02
C GLU A 17 -3.04 -19.17 15.26
N LYS A 18 -2.53 -18.54 14.19
CA LYS A 18 -1.59 -17.41 14.28
C LYS A 18 -2.18 -16.15 14.88
N TYR A 19 -3.47 -15.90 14.67
CA TYR A 19 -4.13 -14.70 15.19
C TYR A 19 -5.08 -14.98 16.37
N LYS A 20 -5.17 -16.24 16.82
CA LYS A 20 -6.06 -16.65 17.92
C LYS A 20 -7.51 -16.21 17.69
N ILE A 21 -7.99 -16.37 16.48
CA ILE A 21 -9.37 -16.07 16.09
C ILE A 21 -10.07 -17.33 15.60
N LYS A 22 -11.41 -17.33 15.66
CA LYS A 22 -12.23 -18.36 15.02
C LYS A 22 -13.01 -17.74 13.88
N ILE A 23 -12.71 -18.18 12.68
CA ILE A 23 -13.32 -17.68 11.44
C ILE A 23 -14.66 -18.37 11.22
N LEU A 24 -15.71 -17.59 11.04
CA LEU A 24 -17.05 -18.08 10.70
C LEU A 24 -17.34 -17.97 9.21
N GLU A 25 -16.85 -16.92 8.57
CA GLU A 25 -17.08 -16.66 7.16
C GLU A 25 -15.91 -15.85 6.57
N ILE A 26 -15.60 -16.09 5.29
CA ILE A 26 -14.63 -15.33 4.52
C ILE A 26 -15.30 -14.87 3.22
N LYS A 27 -15.21 -13.56 2.94
CA LYS A 27 -15.75 -12.95 1.70
C LYS A 27 -14.62 -12.29 0.92
N ASN A 28 -14.58 -12.52 -0.38
CA ASN A 28 -13.65 -11.81 -1.26
C ASN A 28 -13.96 -10.31 -1.28
N ILE A 29 -12.91 -9.51 -1.37
CA ILE A 29 -13.00 -8.07 -1.64
C ILE A 29 -12.42 -7.84 -3.04
N ASP A 30 -13.30 -7.61 -4.01
CA ASP A 30 -12.94 -7.59 -5.44
C ASP A 30 -12.19 -6.33 -5.90
N ASN A 31 -12.00 -5.37 -5.02
CA ASN A 31 -11.45 -4.05 -5.35
C ASN A 31 -9.91 -3.94 -5.21
N GLY A 32 -9.19 -5.06 -5.01
CA GLY A 32 -7.73 -5.08 -4.91
C GLY A 32 -7.05 -5.02 -6.29
N ILE A 33 -6.01 -4.19 -6.43
CA ILE A 33 -5.22 -4.10 -7.67
C ILE A 33 -3.97 -4.98 -7.61
N LEU A 34 -3.30 -5.03 -6.44
CA LEU A 34 -2.00 -5.68 -6.26
C LEU A 34 -2.02 -6.88 -5.32
N ASN A 35 -3.00 -6.96 -4.42
CA ASN A 35 -3.07 -7.97 -3.38
C ASN A 35 -4.47 -8.58 -3.33
N SER A 36 -4.58 -9.83 -2.95
CA SER A 36 -5.86 -10.45 -2.63
C SER A 36 -6.30 -10.02 -1.22
N ASN A 37 -7.51 -9.50 -1.10
CA ASN A 37 -8.08 -9.07 0.18
C ASN A 37 -9.37 -9.83 0.47
N PHE A 38 -9.57 -10.17 1.73
CA PHE A 38 -10.74 -10.90 2.21
C PHE A 38 -11.30 -10.23 3.46
N CYS A 39 -12.61 -10.12 3.54
CA CYS A 39 -13.30 -9.79 4.77
C CYS A 39 -13.47 -11.07 5.58
N VAL A 40 -12.82 -11.13 6.72
CA VAL A 40 -12.88 -12.24 7.68
C VAL A 40 -13.88 -11.89 8.76
N ILE A 41 -14.90 -12.73 8.95
CA ILE A 41 -15.97 -12.55 9.92
C ILE A 41 -15.79 -13.55 11.05
N THR A 42 -15.69 -13.06 12.27
CA THR A 42 -15.68 -13.84 13.50
C THR A 42 -16.96 -13.58 14.30
N LYS A 43 -17.13 -14.25 15.42
CA LYS A 43 -18.30 -14.04 16.29
C LYS A 43 -18.45 -12.59 16.77
N ASN A 44 -17.32 -11.91 17.02
CA ASN A 44 -17.31 -10.62 17.72
C ASN A 44 -16.87 -9.46 16.83
N LYS A 45 -16.03 -9.71 15.81
CA LYS A 45 -15.37 -8.67 15.01
C LYS A 45 -15.24 -9.10 13.55
N LYS A 46 -15.03 -8.10 12.70
CA LYS A 46 -14.58 -8.29 11.32
C LYS A 46 -13.12 -7.87 11.21
N TYR A 47 -12.42 -8.44 10.24
CA TYR A 47 -11.04 -8.14 9.92
C TYR A 47 -10.86 -8.11 8.40
N ILE A 48 -9.78 -7.51 7.94
CA ILE A 48 -9.31 -7.65 6.56
C ILE A 48 -8.08 -8.55 6.56
N LEU A 49 -8.16 -9.67 5.88
CA LEU A 49 -7.02 -10.52 5.61
C LEU A 49 -6.47 -10.13 4.24
N ARG A 50 -5.18 -9.79 4.19
CA ARG A 50 -4.46 -9.51 2.95
C ARG A 50 -3.48 -10.62 2.66
N ILE A 51 -3.46 -11.08 1.41
CA ILE A 51 -2.39 -11.91 0.86
C ILE A 51 -1.56 -11.02 -0.05
N TYR A 52 -0.26 -10.95 0.22
CA TYR A 52 0.68 -10.19 -0.60
C TYR A 52 1.06 -11.00 -1.83
N GLU A 53 0.77 -10.46 -3.01
CA GLU A 53 1.02 -11.10 -4.30
C GLU A 53 1.99 -10.32 -5.18
N ALA A 54 2.26 -9.07 -4.82
CA ALA A 54 3.23 -8.24 -5.51
C ALA A 54 4.66 -8.79 -5.36
N ASN A 55 5.49 -8.55 -6.35
CA ASN A 55 6.92 -8.91 -6.30
C ASN A 55 7.68 -7.92 -5.40
N ARG A 56 7.44 -8.03 -4.09
CA ARG A 56 8.10 -7.25 -3.04
C ARG A 56 8.81 -8.20 -2.08
N THR A 57 9.83 -7.72 -1.40
CA THR A 57 10.46 -8.47 -0.32
C THR A 57 9.61 -8.45 0.95
N LEU A 58 9.82 -9.42 1.82
CA LEU A 58 9.15 -9.46 3.13
C LEU A 58 9.47 -8.21 3.96
N ASP A 59 10.71 -7.71 3.87
CA ASP A 59 11.15 -6.53 4.61
C ASP A 59 10.45 -5.25 4.12
N GLU A 60 10.29 -5.07 2.82
CA GLU A 60 9.52 -3.94 2.26
C GLU A 60 8.07 -3.93 2.74
N GLU A 61 7.45 -5.11 2.82
CA GLU A 61 6.08 -5.24 3.32
C GLU A 61 6.00 -4.96 4.82
N LYS A 62 6.94 -5.49 5.62
CA LYS A 62 7.03 -5.20 7.06
C LYS A 62 7.22 -3.70 7.33
N GLN A 63 8.08 -3.04 6.58
CA GLN A 63 8.31 -1.60 6.70
C GLN A 63 7.05 -0.79 6.45
N GLU A 64 6.24 -1.16 5.44
CA GLU A 64 4.95 -0.53 5.18
C GLU A 64 4.03 -0.64 6.41
N LEU A 65 3.96 -1.82 7.04
CA LEU A 65 3.10 -2.04 8.21
C LEU A 65 3.60 -1.29 9.46
N ILE A 66 4.90 -1.21 9.66
CA ILE A 66 5.51 -0.41 10.73
C ILE A 66 5.19 1.08 10.53
N LEU A 67 5.25 1.56 9.29
CA LEU A 67 4.87 2.94 8.97
C LEU A 67 3.39 3.19 9.30
N LEU A 68 2.48 2.30 8.87
CA LEU A 68 1.05 2.41 9.18
C LEU A 68 0.78 2.49 10.68
N ASP A 69 1.46 1.65 11.47
CA ASP A 69 1.34 1.66 12.93
C ASP A 69 1.79 3.02 13.53
N LYS A 70 2.90 3.56 13.07
CA LYS A 70 3.41 4.87 13.51
C LYS A 70 2.48 6.03 13.16
N ILE A 71 1.88 6.04 11.97
CA ILE A 71 1.00 7.14 11.53
C ILE A 71 -0.43 7.04 12.05
N ALA A 72 -0.84 5.90 12.58
CA ALA A 72 -2.20 5.64 13.06
C ALA A 72 -2.66 6.62 14.15
N SER A 73 -1.74 7.17 14.92
CA SER A 73 -2.04 8.19 15.93
C SER A 73 -2.38 9.58 15.35
N PHE A 74 -2.04 9.83 14.08
CA PHE A 74 -2.22 11.12 13.42
C PHE A 74 -3.29 11.07 12.33
N ILE A 75 -3.41 9.92 11.68
CA ILE A 75 -4.29 9.73 10.52
C ILE A 75 -5.03 8.40 10.71
N PRO A 76 -6.35 8.35 10.51
CA PRO A 76 -7.09 7.10 10.55
C PRO A 76 -6.62 6.20 9.40
N VAL A 77 -6.00 5.09 9.76
CA VAL A 77 -5.55 4.04 8.83
C VAL A 77 -5.92 2.67 9.40
N SER A 78 -6.07 1.69 8.53
CA SER A 78 -6.25 0.31 8.96
C SER A 78 -4.92 -0.23 9.49
N ILE A 79 -4.91 -0.67 10.75
CA ILE A 79 -3.71 -1.14 11.45
C ILE A 79 -3.60 -2.65 11.27
N ALA A 80 -2.40 -3.12 10.97
CA ALA A 80 -2.11 -4.55 10.95
C ALA A 80 -2.02 -5.10 12.38
N ILE A 81 -2.65 -6.24 12.59
CA ILE A 81 -2.67 -6.95 13.88
C ILE A 81 -1.47 -7.88 13.94
N LYS A 82 -0.68 -7.77 14.99
CA LYS A 82 0.43 -8.70 15.23
C LYS A 82 -0.07 -10.08 15.57
N ASN A 83 0.58 -11.09 15.01
CA ASN A 83 0.31 -12.48 15.28
C ASN A 83 0.89 -12.91 16.65
N VAL A 84 0.72 -14.18 17.02
CA VAL A 84 1.22 -14.75 18.30
C VAL A 84 2.74 -14.69 18.45
N ASP A 85 3.48 -14.55 17.36
CA ASP A 85 4.94 -14.39 17.35
C ASP A 85 5.36 -12.91 17.41
N ASN A 86 4.41 -11.99 17.63
CA ASN A 86 4.60 -10.53 17.63
C ASN A 86 5.04 -9.96 16.26
N GLU A 87 4.75 -10.65 15.16
CA GLU A 87 5.05 -10.28 13.80
C GLU A 87 3.79 -9.76 13.08
N TYR A 88 3.94 -8.75 12.20
CA TYR A 88 2.83 -8.24 11.39
C TYR A 88 2.45 -9.18 10.24
N ILE A 89 3.42 -9.95 9.73
CA ILE A 89 3.24 -10.83 8.58
C ILE A 89 3.49 -12.27 9.01
N SER A 90 2.57 -13.13 8.64
CA SER A 90 2.70 -14.58 8.76
C SER A 90 3.00 -15.19 7.40
N VAL A 91 3.84 -16.22 7.36
CA VAL A 91 4.21 -16.91 6.12
C VAL A 91 3.81 -18.38 6.21
N PHE A 92 3.06 -18.86 5.23
CA PHE A 92 2.65 -20.25 5.12
C PHE A 92 2.44 -20.62 3.64
N ASN A 93 2.90 -21.80 3.22
CA ASN A 93 2.80 -22.27 1.82
C ASN A 93 3.29 -21.23 0.80
N ASN A 94 4.40 -20.55 1.07
CA ASN A 94 4.96 -19.46 0.25
C ASN A 94 4.02 -18.24 0.07
N LYS A 95 2.92 -18.18 0.80
CA LYS A 95 2.05 -17.02 0.85
C LYS A 95 2.34 -16.19 2.10
N ARG A 96 2.26 -14.88 1.97
CA ARG A 96 2.44 -13.91 3.05
C ARG A 96 1.10 -13.31 3.40
N PHE A 97 0.74 -13.39 4.67
CA PHE A 97 -0.56 -12.98 5.20
C PHE A 97 -0.39 -11.86 6.22
N ALA A 98 -1.23 -10.85 6.15
CA ALA A 98 -1.40 -9.87 7.22
C ALA A 98 -2.88 -9.68 7.51
N LEU A 99 -3.21 -9.60 8.81
CA LEU A 99 -4.56 -9.35 9.29
C LEU A 99 -4.66 -7.89 9.74
N PHE A 100 -5.68 -7.19 9.28
CA PHE A 100 -5.91 -5.78 9.61
C PHE A 100 -7.22 -5.59 10.36
N GLU A 101 -7.30 -4.54 11.14
CA GLU A 101 -8.57 -4.09 11.69
C GLU A 101 -9.54 -3.69 10.56
N TYR A 102 -10.78 -4.10 10.70
CA TYR A 102 -11.84 -3.71 9.77
C TYR A 102 -12.31 -2.30 10.13
N ILE A 103 -12.19 -1.38 9.19
CA ILE A 103 -12.75 -0.04 9.32
C ILE A 103 -14.18 -0.07 8.79
N ASN A 104 -15.15 0.26 9.67
CA ASN A 104 -16.52 0.38 9.25
C ASN A 104 -16.73 1.74 8.56
N GLY A 105 -16.98 1.72 7.28
CA GLY A 105 -17.15 2.91 6.45
C GLY A 105 -17.86 2.61 5.14
N ASN A 106 -18.18 3.65 4.41
CA ASN A 106 -18.75 3.55 3.07
C ASN A 106 -17.76 4.11 2.05
N VAL A 107 -17.75 3.49 0.88
CA VAL A 107 -17.03 4.04 -0.28
C VAL A 107 -17.65 5.38 -0.66
N VAL A 108 -16.81 6.38 -0.84
CA VAL A 108 -17.23 7.69 -1.32
C VAL A 108 -17.52 7.60 -2.82
N SER A 109 -18.78 7.68 -3.21
CA SER A 109 -19.21 7.63 -4.63
C SER A 109 -19.03 8.96 -5.35
N GLU A 110 -19.16 10.06 -4.62
CA GLU A 110 -19.05 11.42 -5.16
C GLU A 110 -18.08 12.23 -4.31
N ILE A 111 -17.10 12.84 -4.96
CA ILE A 111 -16.09 13.65 -4.29
C ILE A 111 -16.48 15.11 -4.39
N ASP A 112 -16.89 15.70 -3.29
CA ASP A 112 -17.18 17.12 -3.15
C ASP A 112 -15.97 17.91 -2.60
N THR A 113 -16.11 19.23 -2.54
CA THR A 113 -15.06 20.13 -2.02
C THR A 113 -14.71 19.87 -0.56
N HIS A 114 -15.68 19.42 0.25
CA HIS A 114 -15.46 19.11 1.66
C HIS A 114 -14.56 17.87 1.79
N ILE A 115 -14.85 16.82 1.05
CA ILE A 115 -14.05 15.59 1.01
C ILE A 115 -12.63 15.87 0.53
N ILE A 116 -12.50 16.66 -0.56
CA ILE A 116 -11.17 17.07 -1.06
C ILE A 116 -10.36 17.77 0.03
N ARG A 117 -10.98 18.68 0.77
CA ARG A 117 -10.32 19.42 1.87
C ARG A 117 -9.87 18.48 2.99
N GLU A 118 -10.73 17.55 3.42
CA GLU A 118 -10.41 16.56 4.45
C GLU A 118 -9.21 15.68 4.03
N ILE A 119 -9.21 15.21 2.81
CA ILE A 119 -8.11 14.43 2.24
C ILE A 119 -6.82 15.24 2.20
N ALA A 120 -6.87 16.47 1.70
CA ALA A 120 -5.71 17.34 1.61
C ALA A 120 -5.12 17.64 3.01
N MET A 121 -5.97 17.86 4.01
CA MET A 121 -5.52 18.05 5.39
C MET A 121 -4.82 16.82 5.95
N LYS A 122 -5.37 15.62 5.70
CA LYS A 122 -4.74 14.36 6.14
C LYS A 122 -3.42 14.10 5.44
N LEU A 123 -3.37 14.38 4.14
CA LEU A 123 -2.13 14.28 3.35
C LEU A 123 -1.06 15.26 3.86
N GLY A 124 -1.44 16.51 4.15
CA GLY A 124 -0.55 17.49 4.74
C GLY A 124 0.01 17.06 6.10
N LYS A 125 -0.82 16.45 6.95
CA LYS A 125 -0.38 15.88 8.23
C LYS A 125 0.61 14.73 8.01
N PHE A 126 0.32 13.84 7.07
CA PHE A 126 1.22 12.75 6.70
C PHE A 126 2.58 13.26 6.23
N HIS A 127 2.61 14.23 5.32
CA HIS A 127 3.86 14.83 4.83
C HIS A 127 4.62 15.55 5.95
N SER A 128 3.92 16.24 6.86
CA SER A 128 4.55 16.87 8.00
C SER A 128 5.21 15.86 8.94
N PHE A 129 4.56 14.74 9.18
CA PHE A 129 5.10 13.64 9.96
C PHE A 129 6.30 13.00 9.27
N SER A 130 6.21 12.77 7.95
CA SER A 130 7.23 12.03 7.20
C SER A 130 8.56 12.79 7.02
N LYS A 131 8.59 14.11 7.28
CA LYS A 131 9.84 14.90 7.27
C LYS A 131 10.85 14.43 8.32
N ASP A 132 10.33 14.03 9.48
CA ASP A 132 11.15 13.66 10.64
C ASP A 132 11.37 12.14 10.71
N PHE A 133 10.90 11.42 9.69
CA PHE A 133 11.03 9.98 9.65
C PHE A 133 12.43 9.58 9.19
N SER A 134 13.16 8.88 10.06
CA SER A 134 14.49 8.35 9.70
C SER A 134 14.37 7.30 8.60
N PHE A 135 14.99 7.54 7.46
CA PHE A 135 15.06 6.59 6.35
C PHE A 135 16.03 5.43 6.61
N GLU A 136 16.82 5.45 7.66
CA GLU A 136 17.70 4.36 8.05
C GLU A 136 16.92 3.08 8.37
N GLU A 137 15.69 3.25 8.88
CA GLU A 137 14.76 2.14 9.12
C GLU A 137 13.88 1.79 7.91
N TYR A 138 13.93 2.59 6.84
CA TYR A 138 13.03 2.47 5.68
C TYR A 138 13.80 2.57 4.38
N ASP A 139 14.51 1.50 4.02
CA ASP A 139 15.35 1.43 2.81
C ASP A 139 14.52 1.27 1.50
N ARG A 140 13.30 1.78 1.47
CA ARG A 140 12.49 1.77 0.27
C ARG A 140 12.92 2.89 -0.66
N LYS A 141 13.89 2.62 -1.51
CA LYS A 141 14.35 3.53 -2.57
C LYS A 141 13.28 3.69 -3.65
N THR A 142 12.32 4.55 -3.41
CA THR A 142 11.39 5.03 -4.43
C THR A 142 11.83 6.39 -4.98
N ARG A 143 13.12 6.61 -5.13
CA ARG A 143 13.57 7.71 -5.96
C ARG A 143 13.19 7.38 -7.39
N ILE A 144 12.54 8.34 -8.06
CA ILE A 144 12.36 8.26 -9.51
C ILE A 144 13.78 8.19 -10.09
N ASP A 145 14.13 7.02 -10.58
CA ASP A 145 15.38 6.82 -11.32
C ASP A 145 15.14 7.33 -12.74
N PHE A 146 15.51 8.58 -12.96
CA PHE A 146 15.33 9.22 -14.26
C PHE A 146 16.07 8.50 -15.38
N ASP A 147 17.27 7.96 -15.09
CA ASP A 147 18.07 7.23 -16.08
C ASP A 147 17.39 5.92 -16.47
N PHE A 148 16.82 5.21 -15.49
CA PHE A 148 16.03 4.01 -15.75
C PHE A 148 14.84 4.33 -16.67
N TYR A 149 14.00 5.31 -16.30
CA TYR A 149 12.81 5.64 -17.10
C TYR A 149 13.17 6.23 -18.46
N TYR A 150 14.22 7.02 -18.56
CA TYR A 150 14.73 7.53 -19.83
C TYR A 150 15.09 6.39 -20.79
N ASN A 151 15.83 5.39 -20.29
CA ASN A 151 16.18 4.20 -21.05
C ASN A 151 14.96 3.36 -21.44
N GLU A 152 14.01 3.20 -20.54
CA GLU A 152 12.75 2.49 -20.83
C GLU A 152 11.97 3.19 -21.96
N ILE A 153 11.82 4.52 -21.90
CA ILE A 153 11.18 5.30 -22.98
C ILE A 153 11.94 5.14 -24.30
N LYS A 154 13.27 5.22 -24.27
CA LYS A 154 14.12 5.08 -25.43
C LYS A 154 13.95 3.73 -26.14
N ASN A 155 13.79 2.66 -25.35
CA ASN A 155 13.64 1.29 -25.84
C ASN A 155 12.18 0.89 -26.10
N ALA A 156 11.21 1.67 -25.65
CA ALA A 156 9.79 1.37 -25.82
C ALA A 156 9.39 1.30 -27.30
N ARG A 157 8.52 0.35 -27.65
CA ARG A 157 7.91 0.22 -28.99
C ARG A 157 6.63 1.05 -29.07
N ILE A 158 6.78 2.36 -29.11
CA ILE A 158 5.67 3.32 -29.19
C ILE A 158 5.87 4.22 -30.41
N ASP A 159 4.85 4.98 -30.76
CA ASP A 159 4.90 5.94 -31.86
C ASP A 159 6.09 6.91 -31.69
N PHE A 160 6.80 7.17 -32.81
CA PHE A 160 8.03 7.96 -32.81
C PHE A 160 7.82 9.40 -32.31
N LYS A 161 6.73 10.03 -32.70
CA LYS A 161 6.43 11.42 -32.30
C LYS A 161 6.19 11.47 -30.79
N PHE A 162 5.37 10.56 -30.27
CA PHE A 162 5.08 10.45 -28.83
C PHE A 162 6.33 10.11 -28.02
N LYS A 163 7.19 9.22 -28.52
CA LYS A 163 8.47 8.91 -27.88
C LYS A 163 9.35 10.14 -27.74
N ASN A 164 9.49 10.94 -28.81
CA ASN A 164 10.30 12.15 -28.78
C ASN A 164 9.74 13.20 -27.81
N GLU A 165 8.42 13.35 -27.74
CA GLU A 165 7.78 14.23 -26.75
C GLU A 165 8.11 13.81 -25.33
N LEU A 166 8.04 12.52 -25.02
CA LEU A 166 8.39 11.98 -23.69
C LEU A 166 9.88 12.17 -23.37
N LEU A 167 10.79 11.92 -24.31
CA LEU A 167 12.22 12.13 -24.11
C LEU A 167 12.56 13.60 -23.89
N ASN A 168 11.96 14.51 -24.64
CA ASN A 168 12.13 15.95 -24.44
C ASN A 168 11.65 16.39 -23.05
N LEU A 169 10.50 15.87 -22.61
CA LEU A 169 9.99 16.14 -21.27
C LEU A 169 10.93 15.60 -20.18
N ALA A 170 11.47 14.40 -20.35
CA ALA A 170 12.45 13.83 -19.44
C ALA A 170 13.73 14.67 -19.37
N ASP A 171 14.23 15.15 -20.53
CA ASP A 171 15.37 16.05 -20.61
C ASP A 171 15.10 17.41 -19.93
N GLU A 172 13.90 17.94 -20.05
CA GLU A 172 13.51 19.16 -19.34
C GLU A 172 13.49 18.95 -17.83
N ILE A 173 12.85 17.88 -17.36
CA ILE A 173 12.75 17.58 -15.93
C ILE A 173 14.13 17.34 -15.31
N SER A 174 15.05 16.68 -16.04
CA SER A 174 16.42 16.39 -15.57
C SER A 174 17.25 17.64 -15.26
N LYS A 175 16.86 18.81 -15.82
CA LYS A 175 17.55 20.10 -15.58
C LYS A 175 17.19 20.73 -14.24
N TYR A 176 16.13 20.27 -13.58
CA TYR A 176 15.72 20.81 -12.28
C TYR A 176 16.53 20.18 -11.16
N ASP A 177 17.06 21.01 -10.28
CA ASP A 177 17.67 20.56 -9.03
C ASP A 177 16.58 20.39 -7.95
N PHE A 178 16.28 19.15 -7.64
CA PHE A 178 15.32 18.81 -6.60
C PHE A 178 15.95 18.70 -5.20
N SER A 179 17.26 18.89 -5.05
CA SER A 179 17.96 18.73 -3.77
C SER A 179 17.51 19.72 -2.70
N ALA A 180 17.04 20.89 -3.11
CA ALA A 180 16.52 21.92 -2.22
C ALA A 180 15.07 21.67 -1.76
N LEU A 181 14.36 20.70 -2.34
CA LEU A 181 13.00 20.38 -1.94
C LEU A 181 12.98 19.54 -0.65
N PRO A 182 11.97 19.74 0.21
CA PRO A 182 11.77 18.86 1.34
C PRO A 182 11.64 17.40 0.88
N SER A 183 12.37 16.50 1.51
CA SER A 183 12.27 15.06 1.23
C SER A 183 11.57 14.35 2.38
N GLY A 184 10.83 13.30 2.05
CA GLY A 184 10.09 12.51 3.03
C GLY A 184 9.36 11.34 2.35
N ILE A 185 8.70 10.52 3.16
CA ILE A 185 7.81 9.50 2.62
C ILE A 185 6.57 10.19 2.08
N ILE A 186 6.21 9.88 0.84
CA ILE A 186 5.00 10.39 0.19
C ILE A 186 4.05 9.24 -0.13
N HIS A 187 2.77 9.53 -0.22
CA HIS A 187 1.77 8.54 -0.61
C HIS A 187 1.92 8.09 -2.08
N GLY A 188 2.49 8.91 -2.93
CA GLY A 188 2.84 8.64 -4.33
C GLY A 188 1.68 8.67 -5.30
N ILE A 189 0.53 8.07 -4.98
CA ILE A 189 -0.65 8.02 -5.87
C ILE A 189 -1.90 8.38 -5.06
N PHE A 190 -2.63 9.39 -5.52
CA PHE A 190 -3.96 9.73 -5.03
C PHE A 190 -4.97 9.49 -6.16
N SER A 191 -5.79 8.46 -6.05
CA SER A 191 -6.87 8.18 -6.98
C SER A 191 -8.16 7.88 -6.23
N GLN A 192 -9.30 8.07 -6.88
CA GLN A 192 -10.62 7.77 -6.31
C GLN A 192 -10.75 6.32 -5.81
N ILE A 193 -9.97 5.40 -6.39
CA ILE A 193 -9.95 3.97 -6.03
C ILE A 193 -9.27 3.71 -4.68
N MET A 194 -8.52 4.67 -4.13
CA MET A 194 -7.74 4.50 -2.88
C MET A 194 -8.48 4.99 -1.63
N PHE A 195 -9.73 5.44 -1.75
CA PHE A 195 -10.58 5.87 -0.64
C PHE A 195 -11.59 4.78 -0.28
N TYR A 196 -11.11 3.69 0.27
CA TYR A 196 -11.92 2.62 0.82
C TYR A 196 -11.84 2.60 2.34
#